data_eb5c374296424bac0dc7155afe25c38c
#
_entry.id   eb5c374296424bac0dc7155afe25c38c
#
_cell.length_a   1.000
_cell.length_b   1.000
_cell.length_c   1.000
_cell.angle_alpha   90.00
_cell.angle_beta   90.00
_cell.angle_gamma   90.00
#
_symmetry.space_group_name_H-M   'P 1'
#
loop_
_entity.id
_entity.type
_entity.pdbx_description
1 polymer ?
#
loop_
_entity_poly.entity_id
_entity_poly.type
_entity_poly.pdbx_seq_one_letter_code
_entity_poly.pdbx_strand_id
1 'polypeptide(L)'
;IDKNALVPRPDFAATDRMFEFLEFKTMGKRLREVAKKLEWDVDASVASTPQGETSLASVATVQQASVTVFENGKDAAAVLSSLAAWTMAASFVGETGRSNIDSLAVVIDQAAATVGVMSRSVMLSPEVRAALQNARPVVVHDAKPLMRSLLVDGVDITSLELDTAIAMYLINPSRS
;
A
#
# COMPACT_ATOMS: atom_id res chain seq x y z
N ILE A 1 18.38 54.73 10.96
CA ILE A 1 17.75 53.44 10.73
C ILE A 1 18.36 52.48 11.74
N ASP A 2 17.54 51.99 12.65
CA ASP A 2 17.95 51.00 13.64
C ASP A 2 18.31 49.69 12.92
N LYS A 3 19.58 49.31 12.92
CA LYS A 3 20.06 48.09 12.29
C LYS A 3 19.45 46.83 12.88
N ASN A 4 18.98 46.86 14.14
CA ASN A 4 18.33 45.75 14.80
C ASN A 4 16.91 45.50 14.29
N ALA A 5 16.26 46.48 13.67
CA ALA A 5 14.96 46.33 13.03
C ALA A 5 15.00 45.54 11.70
N LEU A 6 16.21 45.37 11.14
CA LEU A 6 16.44 44.64 9.88
C LEU A 6 16.84 43.17 10.13
N VAL A 7 17.02 42.75 11.37
CA VAL A 7 17.35 41.35 11.68
C VAL A 7 16.07 40.48 11.55
N PRO A 8 16.07 39.50 10.64
CA PRO A 8 14.91 38.60 10.52
C PRO A 8 14.68 37.84 11.84
N ARG A 9 13.45 37.84 12.30
CA ARG A 9 13.01 37.04 13.45
C ARG A 9 12.02 36.00 12.97
N PRO A 10 12.47 34.81 12.57
CA PRO A 10 11.57 33.80 12.08
C PRO A 10 10.69 33.26 13.20
N ASP A 11 9.38 33.13 12.93
CA ASP A 11 8.48 32.36 13.77
C ASP A 11 8.67 30.88 13.42
N PHE A 12 9.49 30.19 14.25
CA PHE A 12 9.77 28.78 14.05
C PHE A 12 8.51 27.91 14.16
N ALA A 13 7.57 28.25 15.02
CA ALA A 13 6.34 27.47 15.20
C ALA A 13 5.41 27.59 13.97
N ALA A 14 5.29 28.78 13.41
CA ALA A 14 4.52 28.99 12.18
C ALA A 14 5.21 28.32 10.98
N THR A 15 6.55 28.40 10.92
CA THR A 15 7.34 27.82 9.85
C THR A 15 7.31 26.29 9.89
N ASP A 16 7.39 25.68 11.08
CA ASP A 16 7.28 24.22 11.24
C ASP A 16 5.89 23.72 10.80
N ARG A 17 4.81 24.41 11.19
CA ARG A 17 3.45 24.09 10.72
C ARG A 17 3.33 24.18 9.20
N MET A 18 3.97 25.18 8.59
CA MET A 18 3.98 25.29 7.12
C MET A 18 4.79 24.17 6.48
N PHE A 19 5.94 23.80 7.05
CA PHE A 19 6.75 22.71 6.55
C PHE A 19 6.04 21.34 6.69
N GLU A 20 5.28 21.13 7.77
CA GLU A 20 4.41 19.96 7.92
C GLU A 20 3.31 19.95 6.86
N PHE A 21 2.61 21.06 6.67
CA PHE A 21 1.58 21.19 5.63
C PHE A 21 2.10 20.95 4.23
N LEU A 22 3.33 21.42 3.94
CA LEU A 22 4.00 21.24 2.64
C LEU A 22 4.81 19.94 2.56
N GLU A 23 4.77 19.10 3.59
CA GLU A 23 5.49 17.84 3.71
C GLU A 23 7.04 17.97 3.57
N PHE A 24 7.61 19.08 3.97
CA PHE A 24 9.04 19.34 3.89
C PHE A 24 9.81 18.74 5.07
N LYS A 25 9.95 17.42 5.10
CA LYS A 25 10.51 16.63 6.22
C LYS A 25 11.94 17.04 6.66
N THR A 26 12.73 17.60 5.78
CA THR A 26 14.14 17.95 6.06
C THR A 26 14.38 19.44 6.26
N MET A 27 13.45 20.30 5.86
CA MET A 27 13.64 21.76 5.87
C MET A 27 13.67 22.33 7.29
N GLY A 28 12.89 21.81 8.22
CA GLY A 28 12.91 22.24 9.63
C GLY A 28 14.28 22.03 10.29
N LYS A 29 14.95 20.90 10.02
CA LYS A 29 16.32 20.66 10.51
C LYS A 29 17.31 21.66 9.93
N ARG A 30 17.26 21.89 8.61
CA ARG A 30 18.14 22.86 7.93
C ARG A 30 17.93 24.27 8.43
N LEU A 31 16.68 24.68 8.65
CA LEU A 31 16.38 26.00 9.20
C LEU A 31 17.00 26.19 10.59
N ARG A 32 16.87 25.20 11.49
CA ARG A 32 17.47 25.24 12.83
C ARG A 32 19.00 25.25 12.80
N GLU A 33 19.63 24.55 11.86
CA GLU A 33 21.08 24.61 11.66
C GLU A 33 21.55 26.01 11.20
N VAL A 34 20.81 26.64 10.30
CA VAL A 34 21.08 28.01 9.86
C VAL A 34 20.84 29.00 10.98
N ALA A 35 19.74 28.83 11.73
CA ALA A 35 19.43 29.68 12.90
C ALA A 35 20.54 29.64 13.95
N LYS A 36 21.08 28.46 14.24
CA LYS A 36 22.24 28.30 15.12
C LYS A 36 23.49 29.05 14.62
N LYS A 37 23.75 28.99 13.31
CA LYS A 37 24.90 29.70 12.70
C LYS A 37 24.75 31.23 12.73
N LEU A 38 23.49 31.68 12.74
CA LEU A 38 23.17 33.11 12.74
C LEU A 38 22.86 33.63 14.15
N GLU A 39 23.11 32.83 15.18
CA GLU A 39 22.85 33.17 16.60
C GLU A 39 21.39 33.63 16.84
N TRP A 40 20.44 33.10 16.07
CA TRP A 40 19.01 33.35 16.31
C TRP A 40 18.53 32.56 17.52
N ASP A 41 17.70 33.20 18.33
CA ASP A 41 17.11 32.57 19.52
C ASP A 41 16.10 31.50 19.09
N VAL A 42 16.53 30.24 19.17
CA VAL A 42 15.74 29.06 18.75
C VAL A 42 14.84 28.56 19.88
N ASP A 43 15.13 28.96 21.12
CA ASP A 43 14.49 28.38 22.32
C ASP A 43 13.16 29.04 22.71
N ALA A 44 12.76 30.15 22.07
CA ALA A 44 11.54 30.86 22.41
C ALA A 44 10.23 30.18 21.99
N SER A 45 10.26 29.01 21.36
CA SER A 45 9.04 28.31 20.88
C SER A 45 9.02 26.82 21.15
N VAL A 46 9.74 26.32 22.14
CA VAL A 46 9.63 24.92 22.57
C VAL A 46 8.54 24.79 23.66
N ALA A 47 7.41 25.42 23.47
CA ALA A 47 6.23 25.15 24.28
C ALA A 47 5.12 24.68 23.35
N SER A 48 4.81 23.41 23.47
CA SER A 48 3.71 22.68 22.82
C SER A 48 3.98 22.20 21.40
N THR A 49 4.70 21.11 21.29
CA THR A 49 4.37 20.09 20.32
C THR A 49 3.06 19.44 20.78
N PRO A 50 1.96 19.60 20.09
CA PRO A 50 1.01 18.52 20.06
C PRO A 50 1.72 17.46 19.18
N GLN A 51 2.30 16.47 19.80
CA GLN A 51 2.41 15.16 19.21
C GLN A 51 1.01 14.69 18.86
N GLY A 52 0.49 15.22 17.80
CA GLY A 52 -0.48 14.54 16.98
C GLY A 52 0.29 13.53 16.14
N GLU A 53 1.05 12.66 16.78
CA GLU A 53 1.10 11.30 16.30
C GLU A 53 -0.35 10.83 16.35
N THR A 54 -1.07 11.06 15.29
CA THR A 54 -2.08 10.11 14.90
C THR A 54 -1.26 8.85 14.65
N SER A 55 -0.95 8.17 15.74
CA SER A 55 -0.58 6.79 15.80
C SER A 55 -1.72 6.05 15.11
N LEU A 56 -1.64 5.92 13.80
CA LEU A 56 -2.21 4.79 13.08
C LEU A 56 -1.33 3.55 13.37
N ALA A 57 -0.73 3.49 14.54
CA ALA A 57 -0.50 2.28 15.26
C ALA A 57 -1.83 1.88 15.95
N SER A 58 -2.90 1.73 15.18
CA SER A 58 -3.72 0.58 15.43
C SER A 58 -2.70 -0.56 15.27
N VAL A 59 -2.31 -1.12 16.39
CA VAL A 59 -1.61 -2.40 16.43
C VAL A 59 -2.43 -3.27 15.49
N ALA A 60 -1.92 -3.44 14.26
CA ALA A 60 -2.49 -4.40 13.35
C ALA A 60 -2.31 -5.71 14.10
N THR A 61 -3.37 -6.14 14.75
CA THR A 61 -3.41 -7.46 15.38
C THR A 61 -3.11 -8.39 14.24
N VAL A 62 -1.93 -9.02 14.25
CA VAL A 62 -1.55 -9.98 13.22
C VAL A 62 -2.61 -11.08 13.29
N GLN A 63 -3.57 -11.01 12.39
CA GLN A 63 -4.63 -11.99 12.31
C GLN A 63 -4.02 -13.23 11.68
N GLN A 64 -4.01 -14.33 12.41
CA GLN A 64 -3.51 -15.59 11.89
C GLN A 64 -4.53 -16.13 10.87
N ALA A 65 -4.13 -16.16 9.60
CA ALA A 65 -4.98 -16.66 8.54
C ALA A 65 -5.02 -18.20 8.54
N SER A 66 -6.21 -18.75 8.33
CA SER A 66 -6.41 -20.16 7.98
C SER A 66 -6.18 -20.33 6.49
N VAL A 67 -5.27 -21.22 6.11
CA VAL A 67 -4.92 -21.44 4.70
C VAL A 67 -5.51 -22.75 4.21
N THR A 68 -6.29 -22.68 3.14
CA THR A 68 -6.81 -23.85 2.40
C THR A 68 -6.03 -23.96 1.08
N VAL A 69 -5.33 -25.07 0.88
CA VAL A 69 -4.62 -25.32 -0.38
C VAL A 69 -5.55 -26.09 -1.31
N PHE A 70 -5.78 -25.56 -2.51
CA PHE A 70 -6.54 -26.25 -3.54
C PHE A 70 -5.64 -27.22 -4.31
N GLU A 71 -6.03 -28.50 -4.30
CA GLU A 71 -5.30 -29.55 -5.00
C GLU A 71 -5.78 -29.78 -6.44
N ASN A 72 -6.98 -29.31 -6.76
CA ASN A 72 -7.56 -29.45 -8.09
C ASN A 72 -8.32 -28.21 -8.55
N GLY A 73 -8.48 -28.08 -9.87
CA GLY A 73 -9.11 -26.91 -10.49
C GLY A 73 -10.63 -26.81 -10.22
N LYS A 74 -11.33 -27.93 -10.00
CA LYS A 74 -12.80 -27.91 -9.80
C LYS A 74 -13.14 -27.24 -8.48
N ASP A 75 -12.45 -27.62 -7.39
CA ASP A 75 -12.69 -27.04 -6.06
C ASP A 75 -12.32 -25.57 -6.03
N ALA A 76 -11.15 -25.22 -6.61
CA ALA A 76 -10.73 -23.84 -6.74
C ALA A 76 -11.72 -22.98 -7.54
N ALA A 77 -12.19 -23.49 -8.69
CA ALA A 77 -13.16 -22.80 -9.54
C ALA A 77 -14.54 -22.65 -8.86
N ALA A 78 -14.98 -23.66 -8.09
CA ALA A 78 -16.21 -23.59 -7.32
C ALA A 78 -16.17 -22.48 -6.29
N VAL A 79 -15.06 -22.37 -5.54
CA VAL A 79 -14.87 -21.30 -4.56
C VAL A 79 -14.79 -19.93 -5.27
N LEU A 80 -13.98 -19.76 -6.32
CA LEU A 80 -13.90 -18.51 -7.08
C LEU A 80 -15.27 -18.05 -7.58
N SER A 81 -16.09 -19.01 -8.08
CA SER A 81 -17.43 -18.72 -8.60
C SER A 81 -18.43 -18.34 -7.51
N SER A 82 -18.24 -18.79 -6.27
CA SER A 82 -19.10 -18.46 -5.14
C SER A 82 -18.85 -17.07 -4.56
N LEU A 83 -17.66 -16.49 -4.79
CA LEU A 83 -17.28 -15.19 -4.26
C LEU A 83 -17.90 -14.05 -5.09
N ALA A 84 -18.41 -13.02 -4.41
CA ALA A 84 -18.96 -11.83 -5.06
C ALA A 84 -17.87 -10.93 -5.67
N ALA A 85 -16.71 -10.89 -5.02
CA ALA A 85 -15.51 -10.14 -5.44
C ALA A 85 -14.27 -10.95 -5.06
N TRP A 86 -13.14 -10.67 -5.71
CA TRP A 86 -11.88 -11.34 -5.45
C TRP A 86 -10.85 -10.40 -4.85
N THR A 87 -10.40 -10.69 -3.65
CA THR A 87 -9.18 -10.09 -3.09
C THR A 87 -8.05 -11.07 -3.28
N MET A 88 -7.07 -10.71 -4.09
CA MET A 88 -6.04 -11.62 -4.58
C MET A 88 -4.63 -11.14 -4.27
N ALA A 89 -3.72 -12.10 -4.16
CA ALA A 89 -2.28 -11.88 -4.14
C ALA A 89 -1.59 -13.01 -4.90
N ALA A 90 -0.46 -12.71 -5.55
CA ALA A 90 0.32 -13.70 -6.27
C ALA A 90 1.75 -13.77 -5.77
N SER A 91 2.32 -14.97 -5.76
CA SER A 91 3.76 -15.17 -5.69
C SER A 91 4.31 -15.45 -7.10
N PHE A 92 5.58 -15.12 -7.32
CA PHE A 92 6.23 -15.26 -8.62
C PHE A 92 7.47 -16.12 -8.49
N VAL A 93 7.76 -16.92 -9.52
CA VAL A 93 8.94 -17.80 -9.54
C VAL A 93 10.25 -17.00 -9.53
N GLY A 94 10.22 -15.78 -10.06
CA GLY A 94 11.36 -14.88 -10.17
C GLY A 94 10.97 -13.42 -10.04
N GLU A 95 11.44 -12.57 -10.95
CA GLU A 95 11.14 -11.14 -10.91
C GLU A 95 9.64 -10.88 -11.10
N THR A 96 9.06 -10.13 -10.16
CA THR A 96 7.64 -9.77 -10.12
C THR A 96 7.19 -9.11 -11.44
N GLY A 97 6.14 -9.65 -12.05
CA GLY A 97 5.58 -9.15 -13.31
C GLY A 97 6.43 -9.42 -14.58
N ARG A 98 7.56 -10.10 -14.44
CA ARG A 98 8.40 -10.57 -15.56
C ARG A 98 8.57 -12.08 -15.60
N SER A 99 8.22 -12.74 -14.51
CA SER A 99 8.23 -14.19 -14.39
C SER A 99 6.80 -14.73 -14.26
N ASN A 100 6.69 -16.05 -14.36
CA ASN A 100 5.44 -16.73 -14.16
C ASN A 100 4.95 -16.61 -12.72
N ILE A 101 3.64 -16.61 -12.55
CA ILE A 101 3.03 -16.79 -11.22
C ILE A 101 3.36 -18.21 -10.74
N ASP A 102 3.84 -18.33 -9.51
CA ASP A 102 4.08 -19.60 -8.83
C ASP A 102 2.81 -20.07 -8.13
N SER A 103 2.19 -19.17 -7.36
CA SER A 103 0.91 -19.44 -6.71
C SER A 103 0.02 -18.20 -6.67
N LEU A 104 -1.29 -18.43 -6.65
CA LEU A 104 -2.31 -17.39 -6.50
C LEU A 104 -3.09 -17.64 -5.22
N ALA A 105 -3.19 -16.62 -4.37
CA ALA A 105 -3.98 -16.61 -3.17
C ALA A 105 -5.27 -15.79 -3.38
N VAL A 106 -6.38 -16.23 -2.80
CA VAL A 106 -7.65 -15.52 -2.80
C VAL A 106 -8.26 -15.55 -1.40
N VAL A 107 -8.79 -14.43 -0.94
CA VAL A 107 -9.53 -14.38 0.32
C VAL A 107 -10.88 -15.06 0.13
N ILE A 108 -11.13 -16.12 0.92
CA ILE A 108 -12.40 -16.86 0.91
C ILE A 108 -13.38 -16.23 1.89
N ASP A 109 -12.90 -15.95 3.11
CA ASP A 109 -13.68 -15.31 4.16
C ASP A 109 -12.80 -14.33 4.92
N GLN A 110 -13.13 -13.04 4.79
CA GLN A 110 -12.39 -11.98 5.45
C GLN A 110 -12.61 -11.97 6.97
N ALA A 111 -13.81 -12.29 7.43
CA ALA A 111 -14.14 -12.26 8.85
C ALA A 111 -13.46 -13.43 9.58
N ALA A 112 -13.44 -14.62 8.96
CA ALA A 112 -12.76 -15.79 9.48
C ALA A 112 -11.27 -15.84 9.13
N ALA A 113 -10.73 -14.83 8.43
CA ALA A 113 -9.36 -14.77 7.92
C ALA A 113 -8.96 -16.06 7.15
N THR A 114 -9.85 -16.54 6.29
CA THR A 114 -9.61 -17.76 5.52
C THR A 114 -9.13 -17.39 4.12
N VAL A 115 -8.02 -17.98 3.70
CA VAL A 115 -7.37 -17.74 2.41
C VAL A 115 -7.26 -19.07 1.65
N GLY A 116 -7.68 -19.09 0.40
CA GLY A 116 -7.42 -20.18 -0.53
C GLY A 116 -6.15 -19.94 -1.31
N VAL A 117 -5.32 -20.96 -1.44
CA VAL A 117 -4.08 -20.89 -2.23
C VAL A 117 -4.09 -21.96 -3.30
N MET A 118 -3.80 -21.58 -4.53
CA MET A 118 -3.68 -22.52 -5.66
C MET A 118 -2.30 -22.38 -6.30
N SER A 119 -1.70 -23.53 -6.61
CA SER A 119 -0.46 -23.59 -7.38
C SER A 119 -0.69 -23.15 -8.82
N ARG A 120 0.39 -22.85 -9.56
CA ARG A 120 0.31 -22.53 -10.97
C ARG A 120 -0.43 -23.61 -11.78
N SER A 121 -0.20 -24.89 -11.50
CA SER A 121 -0.85 -25.99 -12.23
C SER A 121 -2.37 -26.01 -12.02
N VAL A 122 -2.83 -25.73 -10.82
CA VAL A 122 -4.27 -25.61 -10.50
C VAL A 122 -4.84 -24.34 -11.13
N MET A 123 -4.15 -23.21 -11.04
CA MET A 123 -4.56 -21.92 -11.62
C MET A 123 -4.76 -22.02 -13.14
N LEU A 124 -3.92 -22.80 -13.84
CA LEU A 124 -3.98 -22.95 -15.28
C LEU A 124 -4.98 -24.05 -15.74
N SER A 125 -5.66 -24.72 -14.82
CA SER A 125 -6.71 -25.67 -15.17
C SER A 125 -7.84 -24.98 -15.95
N PRO A 126 -8.52 -25.71 -16.87
CA PRO A 126 -9.59 -25.11 -17.67
C PRO A 126 -10.70 -24.48 -16.83
N GLU A 127 -11.05 -25.11 -15.71
CA GLU A 127 -12.11 -24.68 -14.79
C GLU A 127 -11.77 -23.35 -14.12
N VAL A 128 -10.55 -23.22 -13.59
CA VAL A 128 -10.08 -21.99 -12.94
C VAL A 128 -9.93 -20.86 -13.94
N ARG A 129 -9.36 -21.14 -15.12
CA ARG A 129 -9.26 -20.13 -16.19
C ARG A 129 -10.64 -19.63 -16.60
N ALA A 130 -11.62 -20.51 -16.78
CA ALA A 130 -12.99 -20.13 -17.10
C ALA A 130 -13.61 -19.30 -15.97
N ALA A 131 -13.37 -19.66 -14.70
CA ALA A 131 -13.83 -18.88 -13.56
C ALA A 131 -13.21 -17.47 -13.52
N LEU A 132 -11.90 -17.35 -13.73
CA LEU A 132 -11.19 -16.07 -13.74
C LEU A 132 -11.56 -15.13 -14.90
N GLN A 133 -12.08 -15.68 -16.00
CA GLN A 133 -12.58 -14.87 -17.13
C GLN A 133 -13.98 -14.30 -16.87
N ASN A 134 -14.69 -14.78 -15.84
CA ASN A 134 -15.94 -14.14 -15.44
C ASN A 134 -15.63 -12.80 -14.77
N ALA A 135 -16.23 -11.73 -15.25
CA ALA A 135 -16.01 -10.40 -14.74
C ALA A 135 -16.53 -10.26 -13.28
N ARG A 136 -15.63 -10.46 -12.34
CA ARG A 136 -15.86 -10.19 -10.91
C ARG A 136 -15.00 -9.01 -10.49
N PRO A 137 -15.47 -8.15 -9.59
CA PRO A 137 -14.64 -7.09 -9.00
C PRO A 137 -13.36 -7.65 -8.39
N VAL A 138 -12.21 -7.09 -8.73
CA VAL A 138 -10.89 -7.54 -8.24
C VAL A 138 -10.25 -6.46 -7.41
N VAL A 139 -9.84 -6.82 -6.21
CA VAL A 139 -9.02 -6.00 -5.31
C VAL A 139 -7.66 -6.65 -5.18
N VAL A 140 -6.59 -5.89 -5.40
CA VAL A 140 -5.23 -6.42 -5.34
C VAL A 140 -4.25 -5.33 -4.92
N HIS A 141 -3.10 -5.72 -4.40
CA HIS A 141 -1.98 -4.82 -4.17
C HIS A 141 -0.99 -4.95 -5.32
N ASP A 142 -0.69 -3.84 -6.02
CA ASP A 142 0.14 -3.80 -7.22
C ASP A 142 -0.42 -4.72 -8.33
N ALA A 143 -1.51 -4.29 -8.94
CA ALA A 143 -2.25 -5.06 -9.93
C ALA A 143 -1.46 -5.38 -11.20
N LYS A 144 -0.59 -4.46 -11.62
CA LYS A 144 0.10 -4.54 -12.92
C LYS A 144 0.93 -5.81 -13.11
N PRO A 145 1.77 -6.25 -12.16
CA PRO A 145 2.50 -7.50 -12.26
C PRO A 145 1.59 -8.72 -12.39
N LEU A 146 0.54 -8.80 -11.56
CA LEU A 146 -0.42 -9.89 -11.59
C LEU A 146 -1.12 -9.98 -12.95
N MET A 147 -1.69 -8.88 -13.41
CA MET A 147 -2.42 -8.82 -14.69
C MET A 147 -1.52 -9.17 -15.87
N ARG A 148 -0.28 -8.66 -15.90
CA ARG A 148 0.68 -8.98 -16.96
C ARG A 148 1.00 -10.47 -17.03
N SER A 149 1.24 -11.10 -15.88
CA SER A 149 1.58 -12.53 -15.85
C SER A 149 0.37 -13.40 -16.19
N LEU A 150 -0.83 -13.05 -15.74
CA LEU A 150 -2.06 -13.75 -16.09
C LEU A 150 -2.40 -13.62 -17.59
N LEU A 151 -2.16 -12.44 -18.17
CA LEU A 151 -2.40 -12.21 -19.59
C LEU A 151 -1.54 -13.11 -20.48
N VAL A 152 -0.27 -13.37 -20.10
CA VAL A 152 0.60 -14.33 -20.80
C VAL A 152 0.00 -15.74 -20.75
N ASP A 153 -0.66 -16.09 -19.66
CA ASP A 153 -1.35 -17.37 -19.49
C ASP A 153 -2.76 -17.41 -20.13
N GLY A 154 -3.16 -16.33 -20.82
CA GLY A 154 -4.44 -16.21 -21.51
C GLY A 154 -5.62 -15.90 -20.59
N VAL A 155 -5.35 -15.35 -19.41
CA VAL A 155 -6.37 -14.85 -18.47
C VAL A 155 -6.30 -13.33 -18.42
N ASP A 156 -7.37 -12.66 -18.86
CA ASP A 156 -7.49 -11.21 -18.84
C ASP A 156 -8.44 -10.77 -17.72
N ILE A 157 -7.90 -10.05 -16.75
CA ILE A 157 -8.70 -9.46 -15.66
C ILE A 157 -9.15 -8.07 -16.12
N THR A 158 -10.40 -7.95 -16.50
CA THR A 158 -11.00 -6.70 -17.01
C THR A 158 -11.73 -5.88 -15.96
N SER A 159 -11.95 -6.43 -14.77
CA SER A 159 -12.77 -5.85 -13.69
C SER A 159 -11.96 -5.46 -12.45
N LEU A 160 -10.79 -4.84 -12.64
CA LEU A 160 -10.01 -4.29 -11.53
C LEU A 160 -10.82 -3.16 -10.87
N GLU A 161 -11.21 -3.36 -9.62
CA GLU A 161 -11.95 -2.38 -8.82
C GLU A 161 -11.00 -1.51 -8.00
N LEU A 162 -10.00 -2.12 -7.37
CA LEU A 162 -9.07 -1.39 -6.52
C LEU A 162 -7.66 -1.99 -6.59
N ASP A 163 -6.69 -1.13 -6.89
CA ASP A 163 -5.29 -1.38 -6.62
C ASP A 163 -4.87 -0.62 -5.36
N THR A 164 -4.57 -1.36 -4.28
CA THR A 164 -4.24 -0.73 -3.00
C THR A 164 -2.88 -0.04 -2.99
N ALA A 165 -1.96 -0.38 -3.89
CA ALA A 165 -0.69 0.35 -4.06
C ALA A 165 -0.95 1.73 -4.66
N ILE A 166 -1.79 1.81 -5.70
CA ILE A 166 -2.20 3.09 -6.31
C ILE A 166 -3.00 3.92 -5.30
N ALA A 167 -3.94 3.30 -4.57
CA ALA A 167 -4.72 4.00 -3.56
C ALA A 167 -3.81 4.60 -2.46
N MET A 168 -2.82 3.85 -1.98
CA MET A 168 -1.83 4.36 -1.03
C MET A 168 -1.02 5.52 -1.59
N TYR A 169 -0.59 5.44 -2.84
CA TYR A 169 0.13 6.52 -3.50
C TYR A 169 -0.73 7.80 -3.60
N LEU A 170 -2.02 7.67 -3.92
CA LEU A 170 -2.93 8.82 -4.01
C LEU A 170 -3.21 9.47 -2.64
N ILE A 171 -3.27 8.68 -1.57
CA ILE A 171 -3.48 9.18 -0.21
C ILE A 171 -2.19 9.82 0.35
N ASN A 172 -1.05 9.22 0.09
CA ASN A 172 0.24 9.71 0.60
C ASN A 172 1.38 9.44 -0.39
N PRO A 173 1.58 10.31 -1.39
CA PRO A 173 2.58 10.11 -2.44
C PRO A 173 4.03 10.14 -1.92
N SER A 174 4.26 10.62 -0.71
CA SER A 174 5.61 10.67 -0.12
C SER A 174 6.05 9.37 0.56
N ARG A 175 5.18 8.36 0.62
CA ARG A 175 5.46 7.03 1.22
C ARG A 175 5.71 5.91 0.20
N SER A 176 5.74 6.22 -1.09
CA SER A 176 6.03 5.26 -2.16
C SER A 176 7.53 4.95 -2.28
#